data_b2cf43d11ef0ab788a962f8438d6fec9
#
_entry.id   b2cf43d11ef0ab788a962f8438d6fec9
#
_cell.length_a   1.000
_cell.length_b   1.000
_cell.length_c   1.000
_cell.angle_alpha   90.00
_cell.angle_beta   90.00
_cell.angle_gamma   90.00
#
_symmetry.space_group_name_H-M   'P 1'
#
loop_
_entity.id
_entity.type
_entity.pdbx_description
1 polymer ?
#
loop_
_entity_poly.entity_id
_entity_poly.type
_entity_poly.pdbx_seq_one_letter_code
_entity_poly.pdbx_strand_id
1 'polypeptide(L)'
;DPTAQEQGRRGMAAAFAQIEAVEGLDWAASSAELAGSSVAGLPIEILSVDQRVWFPPEVRGAIPFEAIEAALLSAYKRNFGSAQNARVQIDRHTGEYHVFTQRRVVDQVEDPRLEISLEEARRIDPRYEVGDVVETRVTPRNFGRIAAQTAKQVVLQRIREAERNIIYEEFASREGDIVSGLIQRIEQRNVYLELGRAEAVLMPSEQIPGEEYRQGERLKAYILEVRRTSKGPQILVSRTHPGLLKRLLELEVPELNDGTVELRALAREAGARSKIAVYSTDENVDPVGACVGPKGSRIQAIVNELNGEKIDVVRWSPDPSKFVANALSPAKVIAVEVWEEERIARVIVPDYQLSLAIGKEGQNARLAAKLTGWKIDIKSESQMAEIYAREYGEAYLQAE
;
A
#
# COMPACT_ATOMS: atom_id res chain seq x y z
N ASP A 1 42.45 3.75 -29.70
CA ASP A 1 41.95 3.33 -31.01
C ASP A 1 40.80 4.29 -31.40
N PRO A 2 41.00 5.12 -32.48
CA PRO A 2 40.03 6.14 -32.91
C PRO A 2 38.67 5.58 -33.32
N THR A 3 38.63 4.33 -33.75
CA THR A 3 37.39 3.64 -34.17
C THR A 3 36.45 3.29 -33.00
N ALA A 4 36.97 2.98 -31.84
CA ALA A 4 36.16 2.68 -30.65
C ALA A 4 35.51 3.97 -30.07
N GLN A 5 36.21 5.11 -30.17
CA GLN A 5 35.68 6.41 -29.77
C GLN A 5 34.57 6.90 -30.73
N GLU A 6 34.70 6.62 -32.01
CA GLU A 6 33.75 7.04 -33.03
C GLU A 6 32.49 6.18 -33.03
N GLN A 7 32.61 4.87 -32.73
CA GLN A 7 31.46 3.98 -32.49
C GLN A 7 30.70 4.33 -31.20
N GLY A 8 31.43 4.71 -30.12
CA GLY A 8 30.82 5.21 -28.90
C GLY A 8 30.03 6.52 -29.11
N ARG A 9 30.59 7.45 -29.95
CA ARG A 9 29.90 8.70 -30.30
C ARG A 9 28.66 8.47 -31.16
N ARG A 10 28.65 7.52 -32.12
CA ARG A 10 27.51 7.19 -32.95
C ARG A 10 26.40 6.46 -32.15
N GLY A 11 26.77 5.59 -31.23
CA GLY A 11 25.83 4.95 -30.30
C GLY A 11 25.14 5.95 -29.36
N MET A 12 25.89 6.94 -28.87
CA MET A 12 25.34 8.04 -28.09
C MET A 12 24.41 8.94 -28.90
N ALA A 13 24.76 9.31 -30.12
CA ALA A 13 23.90 10.14 -31.00
C ALA A 13 22.58 9.46 -31.34
N ALA A 14 22.57 8.13 -31.49
CA ALA A 14 21.34 7.36 -31.73
C ALA A 14 20.46 7.26 -30.47
N ALA A 15 21.07 7.12 -29.29
CA ALA A 15 20.34 7.17 -28.01
C ALA A 15 19.78 8.57 -27.75
N PHE A 16 20.50 9.63 -28.08
CA PHE A 16 20.03 11.02 -27.97
C PHE A 16 18.86 11.33 -28.90
N ALA A 17 18.86 10.82 -30.13
CA ALA A 17 17.76 11.02 -31.08
C ALA A 17 16.45 10.34 -30.61
N GLN A 18 16.53 9.29 -29.80
CA GLN A 18 15.36 8.68 -29.16
C GLN A 18 14.85 9.47 -27.95
N ILE A 19 15.74 10.21 -27.27
CA ILE A 19 15.40 11.02 -26.08
C ILE A 19 14.91 12.42 -26.49
N GLU A 20 15.41 13.02 -27.59
CA GLU A 20 14.91 14.27 -28.16
C GLU A 20 13.44 14.19 -28.63
N ALA A 21 12.92 12.99 -28.88
CA ALA A 21 11.52 12.79 -29.21
C ALA A 21 10.57 12.98 -28.00
N VAL A 22 11.08 13.24 -26.81
CA VAL A 22 10.34 13.37 -25.55
C VAL A 22 10.47 14.79 -24.98
N GLU A 23 10.79 15.79 -25.80
CA GLU A 23 10.77 17.21 -25.40
C GLU A 23 9.33 17.65 -25.09
N GLY A 24 9.05 17.94 -23.84
CA GLY A 24 7.78 18.52 -23.36
C GLY A 24 7.15 17.82 -22.15
N LEU A 25 7.81 16.83 -21.57
CA LEU A 25 7.29 16.07 -20.43
C LEU A 25 7.65 16.74 -19.09
N ASP A 26 6.61 17.05 -18.31
CA ASP A 26 6.72 17.40 -16.90
C ASP A 26 7.34 16.20 -16.15
N TRP A 27 8.42 16.44 -15.39
CA TRP A 27 9.21 15.39 -14.72
C TRP A 27 8.38 14.50 -13.77
N ALA A 28 7.32 15.05 -13.18
CA ALA A 28 6.40 14.29 -12.33
C ALA A 28 5.53 13.33 -13.16
N ALA A 29 5.10 13.73 -14.35
CA ALA A 29 4.37 12.88 -15.29
C ALA A 29 5.31 11.89 -16.02
N SER A 30 6.53 12.31 -16.37
CA SER A 30 7.53 11.49 -17.06
C SER A 30 8.11 10.39 -16.18
N SER A 31 8.21 10.60 -14.86
CA SER A 31 8.63 9.52 -13.95
C SER A 31 7.60 8.40 -13.89
N ALA A 32 6.31 8.71 -14.10
CA ALA A 32 5.25 7.70 -14.18
C ALA A 32 5.28 6.93 -15.52
N GLU A 33 5.61 7.58 -16.64
CA GLU A 33 5.74 6.94 -17.95
C GLU A 33 7.07 6.21 -18.15
N LEU A 34 8.18 6.74 -17.63
CA LEU A 34 9.48 6.06 -17.61
C LEU A 34 9.50 4.85 -16.67
N ALA A 35 8.70 4.85 -15.60
CA ALA A 35 8.52 3.67 -14.77
C ALA A 35 7.71 2.56 -15.47
N GLY A 36 7.02 2.86 -16.61
CA GLY A 36 6.34 1.87 -17.46
C GLY A 36 7.25 1.11 -18.43
N SER A 37 8.35 1.71 -18.80
CA SER A 37 9.42 1.05 -19.55
C SER A 37 10.53 0.70 -18.56
N SER A 38 10.79 -0.59 -18.39
CA SER A 38 11.86 -1.12 -17.54
C SER A 38 13.13 -0.25 -17.64
N VAL A 39 13.39 0.56 -16.61
CA VAL A 39 14.63 1.38 -16.52
C VAL A 39 15.88 0.51 -16.49
N ALA A 40 15.74 -0.81 -16.31
CA ALA A 40 16.79 -1.81 -16.45
C ALA A 40 17.43 -1.87 -17.87
N GLY A 41 16.83 -1.22 -18.88
CA GLY A 41 17.31 -1.20 -20.27
C GLY A 41 17.89 0.13 -20.73
N LEU A 42 17.83 1.21 -19.93
CA LEU A 42 18.50 2.46 -20.31
C LEU A 42 20.01 2.33 -20.03
N PRO A 43 20.89 2.46 -21.03
CA PRO A 43 22.31 2.53 -20.81
C PRO A 43 22.63 3.89 -20.18
N ILE A 44 22.52 3.98 -18.87
CA ILE A 44 23.09 5.13 -18.13
C ILE A 44 24.60 4.88 -18.12
N GLU A 45 25.26 5.20 -19.22
CA GLU A 45 26.70 5.25 -19.30
C GLU A 45 27.17 6.56 -18.66
N ILE A 46 27.46 6.50 -17.37
CA ILE A 46 28.22 7.56 -16.72
C ILE A 46 29.67 7.35 -17.10
N LEU A 47 30.11 8.07 -18.12
CA LEU A 47 31.48 8.02 -18.61
C LEU A 47 32.35 8.97 -17.80
N SER A 48 33.41 8.46 -17.22
CA SER A 48 34.52 9.27 -16.72
C SER A 48 35.59 9.39 -17.81
N VAL A 49 35.57 10.51 -18.51
CA VAL A 49 36.65 10.88 -19.43
C VAL A 49 37.25 12.19 -18.89
N ASP A 50 38.55 12.20 -18.69
CA ASP A 50 39.34 13.40 -18.29
C ASP A 50 38.79 14.14 -17.03
N GLN A 51 38.56 13.43 -15.93
CA GLN A 51 38.10 14.01 -14.66
C GLN A 51 36.68 14.64 -14.73
N ARG A 52 35.83 14.20 -15.65
CA ARG A 52 34.43 14.62 -15.79
C ARG A 52 33.49 13.46 -15.57
N VAL A 53 32.45 13.68 -14.79
CA VAL A 53 31.32 12.80 -14.70
C VAL A 53 30.22 13.41 -15.57
N TRP A 54 29.97 12.78 -16.69
CA TRP A 54 28.93 13.26 -17.61
C TRP A 54 27.55 12.73 -17.19
N PHE A 55 26.58 13.61 -17.13
CA PHE A 55 25.19 13.30 -16.86
C PHE A 55 24.34 13.75 -18.04
N PRO A 56 23.35 12.95 -18.49
CA PRO A 56 22.38 13.39 -19.48
C PRO A 56 21.69 14.68 -19.03
N PRO A 57 21.42 15.63 -19.94
CA PRO A 57 20.78 16.92 -19.61
C PRO A 57 19.48 16.76 -18.84
N GLU A 58 18.70 15.76 -19.18
CA GLU A 58 17.39 15.43 -18.61
C GLU A 58 17.46 15.02 -17.14
N VAL A 59 18.59 14.45 -16.72
CA VAL A 59 18.82 13.96 -15.37
C VAL A 59 19.49 15.04 -14.49
N ARG A 60 20.14 16.05 -15.08
CA ARG A 60 20.90 17.07 -14.35
C ARG A 60 20.08 17.83 -13.32
N GLY A 61 18.84 18.17 -13.62
CA GLY A 61 17.94 18.90 -12.71
C GLY A 61 17.49 18.10 -11.48
N ALA A 62 17.48 16.78 -11.59
CA ALA A 62 17.03 15.86 -10.54
C ALA A 62 18.18 15.21 -9.75
N ILE A 63 19.43 15.45 -10.15
CA ILE A 63 20.58 14.85 -9.49
C ILE A 63 20.89 15.60 -8.20
N PRO A 64 20.91 14.92 -7.06
CA PRO A 64 21.40 15.49 -5.82
C PRO A 64 22.93 15.53 -5.84
N PHE A 65 23.51 16.58 -6.43
CA PHE A 65 24.96 16.74 -6.51
C PHE A 65 25.64 16.61 -5.14
N GLU A 66 25.01 17.13 -4.11
CA GLU A 66 25.47 17.04 -2.72
C GLU A 66 25.60 15.57 -2.25
N ALA A 67 24.66 14.70 -2.66
CA ALA A 67 24.71 13.27 -2.34
C ALA A 67 25.84 12.56 -3.11
N ILE A 68 26.10 12.97 -4.35
CA ILE A 68 27.21 12.44 -5.15
C ILE A 68 28.53 12.91 -4.56
N GLU A 69 28.67 14.19 -4.24
CA GLU A 69 29.88 14.74 -3.60
C GLU A 69 30.17 14.03 -2.27
N ALA A 70 29.16 13.79 -1.43
CA ALA A 70 29.32 13.03 -0.19
C ALA A 70 29.74 11.57 -0.42
N ALA A 71 29.15 10.90 -1.42
CA ALA A 71 29.52 9.54 -1.79
C ALA A 71 30.94 9.45 -2.38
N LEU A 72 31.34 10.43 -3.23
CA LEU A 72 32.67 10.55 -3.76
C LEU A 72 33.71 10.80 -2.65
N LEU A 73 33.38 11.66 -1.70
CA LEU A 73 34.22 11.90 -0.53
C LEU A 73 34.43 10.61 0.29
N SER A 74 33.35 9.84 0.50
CA SER A 74 33.43 8.55 1.20
C SER A 74 34.27 7.53 0.42
N ALA A 75 34.10 7.48 -0.90
CA ALA A 75 34.90 6.63 -1.77
C ALA A 75 36.39 7.06 -1.78
N TYR A 76 36.65 8.36 -1.79
CA TYR A 76 38.01 8.90 -1.71
C TYR A 76 38.71 8.50 -0.39
N LYS A 77 38.04 8.71 0.74
CA LYS A 77 38.54 8.31 2.07
C LYS A 77 38.88 6.83 2.15
N ARG A 78 38.01 5.96 1.60
CA ARG A 78 38.22 4.51 1.61
C ARG A 78 39.40 4.05 0.76
N ASN A 79 39.64 4.68 -0.39
CA ASN A 79 40.64 4.20 -1.35
C ASN A 79 42.01 4.87 -1.17
N PHE A 80 42.08 6.08 -0.63
CA PHE A 80 43.30 6.87 -0.54
C PHE A 80 43.77 7.16 0.91
N GLY A 81 43.07 6.57 1.90
CA GLY A 81 43.42 6.70 3.31
C GLY A 81 43.11 8.08 3.87
N SER A 82 43.27 8.23 5.17
CA SER A 82 42.90 9.33 6.03
C SER A 82 42.94 10.76 5.44
N ALA A 83 41.97 11.10 4.63
CA ALA A 83 41.67 12.48 4.32
C ALA A 83 40.52 12.95 5.23
N GLN A 84 40.81 13.16 6.52
CA GLN A 84 39.81 13.71 7.45
C GLN A 84 39.33 15.08 6.99
N ASN A 85 40.13 15.80 6.21
CA ASN A 85 39.87 17.14 5.71
C ASN A 85 39.81 17.20 4.18
N ALA A 86 39.20 16.22 3.53
CA ALA A 86 38.95 16.28 2.09
C ALA A 86 37.56 16.81 1.80
N ARG A 87 37.44 17.61 0.74
CA ARG A 87 36.16 18.06 0.15
C ARG A 87 36.15 17.67 -1.32
N VAL A 88 35.01 17.20 -1.79
CA VAL A 88 34.79 16.96 -3.22
C VAL A 88 33.78 17.97 -3.70
N GLN A 89 34.01 18.57 -4.83
CA GLN A 89 33.10 19.50 -5.49
C GLN A 89 32.94 19.08 -6.94
N ILE A 90 31.67 19.11 -7.42
CA ILE A 90 31.34 18.86 -8.81
C ILE A 90 30.79 20.14 -9.42
N ASP A 91 31.37 20.54 -10.56
CA ASP A 91 30.80 21.62 -11.36
C ASP A 91 29.51 21.13 -12.01
N ARG A 92 28.38 21.80 -11.71
CA ARG A 92 27.06 21.42 -12.17
C ARG A 92 26.84 21.56 -13.67
N HIS A 93 27.66 22.38 -14.34
CA HIS A 93 27.57 22.64 -15.79
C HIS A 93 28.47 21.72 -16.60
N THR A 94 29.70 21.54 -16.16
CA THR A 94 30.73 20.78 -16.89
C THR A 94 30.80 19.32 -16.46
N GLY A 95 30.30 18.99 -15.27
CA GLY A 95 30.46 17.68 -14.64
C GLY A 95 31.90 17.41 -14.16
N GLU A 96 32.77 18.41 -14.18
CA GLU A 96 34.11 18.27 -13.63
C GLU A 96 34.04 18.10 -12.12
N TYR A 97 34.77 17.12 -11.61
CA TYR A 97 34.90 16.94 -10.17
C TYR A 97 36.34 17.26 -9.74
N HIS A 98 36.44 17.90 -8.59
CA HIS A 98 37.70 18.25 -7.96
C HIS A 98 37.71 17.75 -6.53
N VAL A 99 38.84 17.17 -6.14
CA VAL A 99 39.07 16.80 -4.75
C VAL A 99 40.06 17.82 -4.18
N PHE A 100 39.66 18.43 -3.08
CA PHE A 100 40.43 19.38 -2.31
C PHE A 100 40.80 18.76 -0.97
N THR A 101 42.03 18.92 -0.56
CA THR A 101 42.47 18.68 0.82
C THR A 101 42.52 20.01 1.55
N GLN A 102 41.97 20.06 2.73
CA GLN A 102 41.94 21.21 3.61
C GLN A 102 43.00 21.02 4.70
N ARG A 103 43.96 21.93 4.80
CA ARG A 103 44.99 21.94 5.84
C ARG A 103 44.89 23.25 6.61
N ARG A 104 44.94 23.17 7.94
CA ARG A 104 44.92 24.35 8.80
C ARG A 104 46.29 24.96 8.85
N VAL A 105 46.38 26.27 8.76
CA VAL A 105 47.63 27.02 8.93
C VAL A 105 47.97 27.09 10.42
N VAL A 106 49.16 26.61 10.78
CA VAL A 106 49.68 26.59 12.16
C VAL A 106 51.11 27.12 12.21
N ASP A 107 51.54 27.55 13.41
CA ASP A 107 52.91 27.97 13.59
C ASP A 107 53.91 26.78 13.62
N GLN A 108 53.48 25.68 14.26
CA GLN A 108 54.23 24.42 14.31
C GLN A 108 53.35 23.28 13.80
N VAL A 109 53.82 22.58 12.80
CA VAL A 109 53.09 21.45 12.17
C VAL A 109 53.29 20.20 13.01
N GLU A 110 52.21 19.67 13.58
CA GLU A 110 52.21 18.39 14.29
C GLU A 110 51.84 17.24 13.36
N ASP A 111 50.82 17.42 12.53
CA ASP A 111 50.41 16.45 11.50
C ASP A 111 50.41 17.11 10.11
N PRO A 112 51.41 16.80 9.27
CA PRO A 112 51.55 17.37 7.91
C PRO A 112 50.36 17.06 6.99
N ARG A 113 49.48 16.11 7.34
CA ARG A 113 48.26 15.76 6.58
C ARG A 113 47.14 16.74 6.85
N LEU A 114 47.07 17.30 8.07
CA LEU A 114 46.02 18.17 8.54
C LEU A 114 46.45 19.63 8.64
N GLU A 115 47.73 19.86 8.72
CA GLU A 115 48.34 21.16 9.02
C GLU A 115 49.35 21.56 7.95
N ILE A 116 49.54 22.85 7.83
CA ILE A 116 50.54 23.49 6.97
C ILE A 116 51.15 24.65 7.74
N SER A 117 52.45 24.84 7.60
CA SER A 117 53.12 25.97 8.23
C SER A 117 52.70 27.30 7.61
N LEU A 118 52.71 28.37 8.41
CA LEU A 118 52.40 29.70 7.92
C LEU A 118 53.33 30.12 6.76
N GLU A 119 54.58 29.71 6.80
CA GLU A 119 55.57 30.02 5.75
C GLU A 119 55.19 29.34 4.42
N GLU A 120 54.80 28.05 4.46
CA GLU A 120 54.33 27.33 3.27
C GLU A 120 52.98 27.85 2.76
N ALA A 121 52.04 28.18 3.65
CA ALA A 121 50.76 28.76 3.30
C ALA A 121 50.92 30.11 2.58
N ARG A 122 51.81 30.96 3.06
CA ARG A 122 52.12 32.27 2.44
C ARG A 122 52.85 32.19 1.10
N ARG A 123 53.48 31.07 0.79
CA ARG A 123 53.99 30.81 -0.58
C ARG A 123 52.88 30.55 -1.58
N ILE A 124 51.71 30.06 -1.11
CA ILE A 124 50.52 29.82 -1.94
C ILE A 124 49.73 31.14 -2.09
N ASP A 125 49.44 31.83 -0.99
CA ASP A 125 48.81 33.14 -0.98
C ASP A 125 49.37 33.93 0.23
N PRO A 126 49.96 35.09 0.01
CA PRO A 126 50.58 35.94 1.06
C PRO A 126 49.60 36.42 2.15
N ARG A 127 48.27 36.31 1.88
CA ARG A 127 47.21 36.73 2.79
C ARG A 127 46.89 35.74 3.89
N TYR A 128 47.38 34.49 3.81
CA TYR A 128 47.07 33.49 4.83
C TYR A 128 47.66 33.87 6.19
N GLU A 129 46.85 33.64 7.22
CA GLU A 129 47.19 33.83 8.63
C GLU A 129 47.04 32.51 9.40
N VAL A 130 47.62 32.45 10.60
CA VAL A 130 47.50 31.29 11.48
C VAL A 130 46.03 31.08 11.85
N GLY A 131 45.52 29.86 11.66
CA GLY A 131 44.15 29.49 11.86
C GLY A 131 43.33 29.40 10.57
N ASP A 132 43.84 29.94 9.46
CA ASP A 132 43.20 29.83 8.15
C ASP A 132 43.23 28.40 7.62
N VAL A 133 42.37 28.10 6.65
CA VAL A 133 42.31 26.81 5.97
C VAL A 133 42.79 26.98 4.53
N VAL A 134 43.87 26.27 4.19
CA VAL A 134 44.40 26.21 2.83
C VAL A 134 43.79 25.04 2.09
N GLU A 135 43.11 25.31 1.00
CA GLU A 135 42.56 24.30 0.10
C GLU A 135 43.58 24.02 -1.03
N THR A 136 44.01 22.77 -1.14
CA THR A 136 44.92 22.34 -2.23
C THR A 136 44.19 21.29 -3.07
N ARG A 137 44.15 21.49 -4.39
CA ARG A 137 43.56 20.52 -5.32
C ARG A 137 44.45 19.28 -5.42
N VAL A 138 43.89 18.13 -5.08
CA VAL A 138 44.62 16.84 -5.07
C VAL A 138 43.73 15.78 -5.74
N THR A 139 43.48 15.89 -7.03
CA THR A 139 42.67 14.89 -7.74
C THR A 139 43.58 13.75 -8.24
N PRO A 140 43.51 12.53 -7.64
CA PRO A 140 44.32 11.40 -8.05
C PRO A 140 43.94 10.93 -9.47
N ARG A 141 44.92 10.57 -10.28
CA ARG A 141 44.73 10.14 -11.68
C ARG A 141 43.80 8.93 -11.81
N ASN A 142 43.74 8.04 -10.81
CA ASN A 142 42.95 6.83 -10.84
C ASN A 142 41.54 7.00 -10.21
N PHE A 143 41.21 8.20 -9.72
CA PHE A 143 39.94 8.44 -9.05
C PHE A 143 38.74 8.48 -10.02
N GLY A 144 38.95 8.72 -11.31
CA GLY A 144 37.92 8.85 -12.31
C GLY A 144 36.99 7.65 -12.41
N ARG A 145 37.52 6.43 -12.44
CA ARG A 145 36.70 5.20 -12.47
C ARG A 145 35.87 5.06 -11.20
N ILE A 146 36.46 5.35 -10.05
CA ILE A 146 35.77 5.28 -8.76
C ILE A 146 34.67 6.34 -8.72
N ALA A 147 34.92 7.54 -9.18
CA ALA A 147 33.96 8.63 -9.23
C ALA A 147 32.76 8.28 -10.12
N ALA A 148 33.00 7.79 -11.35
CA ALA A 148 31.94 7.38 -12.27
C ALA A 148 31.09 6.24 -11.70
N GLN A 149 31.74 5.23 -11.12
CA GLN A 149 31.01 4.09 -10.56
C GLN A 149 30.19 4.47 -9.31
N THR A 150 30.75 5.35 -8.46
CA THR A 150 30.05 5.85 -7.28
C THR A 150 28.87 6.74 -7.68
N ALA A 151 29.05 7.65 -8.61
CA ALA A 151 27.98 8.50 -9.13
C ALA A 151 26.85 7.68 -9.74
N LYS A 152 27.18 6.66 -10.56
CA LYS A 152 26.19 5.72 -11.10
C LYS A 152 25.38 5.04 -10.01
N GLN A 153 26.02 4.55 -8.95
CA GLN A 153 25.33 3.90 -7.83
C GLN A 153 24.36 4.86 -7.10
N VAL A 154 24.80 6.11 -6.86
CA VAL A 154 23.95 7.12 -6.19
C VAL A 154 22.73 7.45 -7.03
N VAL A 155 22.91 7.67 -8.34
CA VAL A 155 21.80 7.96 -9.26
C VAL A 155 20.82 6.80 -9.31
N LEU A 156 21.30 5.56 -9.51
CA LEU A 156 20.44 4.37 -9.52
C LEU A 156 19.70 4.17 -8.19
N GLN A 157 20.33 4.48 -7.07
CA GLN A 157 19.67 4.42 -5.77
C GLN A 157 18.53 5.44 -5.67
N ARG A 158 18.75 6.68 -6.13
CA ARG A 158 17.73 7.73 -6.13
C ARG A 158 16.56 7.43 -7.04
N ILE A 159 16.81 6.86 -8.21
CA ILE A 159 15.74 6.39 -9.12
C ILE A 159 14.91 5.33 -8.41
N ARG A 160 15.52 4.33 -7.79
CA ARG A 160 14.80 3.30 -7.05
C ARG A 160 14.00 3.86 -5.86
N GLU A 161 14.54 4.86 -5.15
CA GLU A 161 13.83 5.55 -4.07
C GLU A 161 12.59 6.30 -4.61
N ALA A 162 12.74 7.00 -5.75
CA ALA A 162 11.64 7.69 -6.40
C ALA A 162 10.55 6.72 -6.89
N GLU A 163 10.92 5.62 -7.56
CA GLU A 163 10.00 4.56 -7.98
C GLU A 163 9.23 3.99 -6.78
N ARG A 164 9.91 3.70 -5.67
CA ARG A 164 9.29 3.21 -4.44
C ARG A 164 8.30 4.22 -3.85
N ASN A 165 8.63 5.50 -3.88
CA ASN A 165 7.73 6.55 -3.40
C ASN A 165 6.47 6.66 -4.26
N ILE A 166 6.60 6.60 -5.59
CA ILE A 166 5.47 6.61 -6.52
C ILE A 166 4.54 5.44 -6.25
N ILE A 167 5.09 4.22 -6.14
CA ILE A 167 4.31 3.01 -5.83
C ILE A 167 3.62 3.17 -4.46
N TYR A 168 4.33 3.68 -3.46
CA TYR A 168 3.74 3.91 -2.14
C TYR A 168 2.55 4.86 -2.21
N GLU A 169 2.69 6.01 -2.85
CA GLU A 169 1.62 7.03 -2.97
C GLU A 169 0.43 6.50 -3.77
N GLU A 170 0.68 5.78 -4.86
CA GLU A 170 -0.37 5.13 -5.67
C GLU A 170 -1.24 4.20 -4.82
N PHE A 171 -0.61 3.29 -4.05
CA PHE A 171 -1.37 2.31 -3.28
C PHE A 171 -1.85 2.84 -1.93
N ALA A 172 -1.16 3.79 -1.30
CA ALA A 172 -1.62 4.45 -0.08
C ALA A 172 -2.93 5.22 -0.30
N SER A 173 -3.10 5.86 -1.46
CA SER A 173 -4.37 6.50 -1.83
C SER A 173 -5.52 5.52 -2.04
N ARG A 174 -5.22 4.23 -2.19
CA ARG A 174 -6.17 3.14 -2.41
C ARG A 174 -6.37 2.24 -1.20
N GLU A 175 -5.86 2.63 -0.02
CA GLU A 175 -6.19 1.93 1.22
C GLU A 175 -7.71 1.92 1.41
N GLY A 176 -8.24 0.77 1.77
CA GLY A 176 -9.68 0.59 1.84
C GLY A 176 -10.39 0.22 0.52
N ASP A 177 -9.64 0.05 -0.56
CA ASP A 177 -10.15 -0.42 -1.85
C ASP A 177 -9.81 -1.89 -2.13
N ILE A 178 -10.39 -2.41 -3.23
CA ILE A 178 -10.07 -3.73 -3.75
C ILE A 178 -8.96 -3.63 -4.79
N VAL A 179 -8.03 -4.57 -4.72
CA VAL A 179 -7.07 -4.87 -5.78
C VAL A 179 -7.28 -6.27 -6.32
N SER A 180 -7.01 -6.43 -7.61
CA SER A 180 -6.99 -7.74 -8.27
C SER A 180 -5.57 -8.06 -8.68
N GLY A 181 -5.00 -9.10 -8.08
CA GLY A 181 -3.63 -9.54 -8.34
C GLY A 181 -3.57 -11.00 -8.80
N LEU A 182 -2.46 -11.35 -9.46
CA LEU A 182 -2.12 -12.72 -9.80
C LEU A 182 -1.32 -13.33 -8.66
N ILE A 183 -1.68 -14.52 -8.19
CA ILE A 183 -0.88 -15.23 -7.19
C ILE A 183 0.44 -15.64 -7.83
N GLN A 184 1.52 -14.98 -7.45
CA GLN A 184 2.85 -15.19 -8.00
C GLN A 184 3.57 -16.34 -7.30
N ARG A 185 3.52 -16.35 -5.96
CA ARG A 185 4.14 -17.37 -5.12
C ARG A 185 3.47 -17.51 -3.77
N ILE A 186 3.72 -18.63 -3.11
CA ILE A 186 3.29 -18.88 -1.74
C ILE A 186 4.53 -19.31 -0.95
N GLU A 187 4.90 -18.53 0.06
CA GLU A 187 6.08 -18.76 0.89
C GLU A 187 5.73 -18.61 2.37
N GLN A 188 6.09 -19.57 3.19
CA GLN A 188 5.82 -19.56 4.64
C GLN A 188 4.35 -19.24 4.97
N ARG A 189 3.42 -19.80 4.18
CA ARG A 189 1.97 -19.54 4.21
C ARG A 189 1.52 -18.13 3.82
N ASN A 190 2.43 -17.20 3.52
CA ASN A 190 2.06 -15.93 2.93
C ASN A 190 1.78 -16.12 1.44
N VAL A 191 0.71 -15.54 0.96
CA VAL A 191 0.38 -15.50 -0.47
C VAL A 191 0.80 -14.14 -1.02
N TYR A 192 1.64 -14.17 -2.05
CA TYR A 192 2.14 -12.97 -2.71
C TYR A 192 1.39 -12.74 -4.01
N LEU A 193 0.79 -11.55 -4.13
CA LEU A 193 -0.01 -11.12 -5.27
C LEU A 193 0.77 -10.10 -6.10
N GLU A 194 0.90 -10.35 -7.38
CA GLU A 194 1.45 -9.40 -8.34
C GLU A 194 0.38 -8.39 -8.74
N LEU A 195 0.65 -7.11 -8.50
CA LEU A 195 -0.22 -5.97 -8.82
C LEU A 195 0.37 -5.10 -9.94
N GLY A 196 1.06 -5.71 -10.90
CA GLY A 196 1.80 -5.03 -11.96
C GLY A 196 3.20 -4.61 -11.47
N ARG A 197 3.36 -3.36 -11.01
CA ARG A 197 4.66 -2.85 -10.52
C ARG A 197 4.94 -3.13 -9.05
N ALA A 198 3.92 -3.56 -8.32
CA ALA A 198 3.99 -3.78 -6.88
C ALA A 198 3.61 -5.21 -6.54
N GLU A 199 4.01 -5.62 -5.36
CA GLU A 199 3.66 -6.90 -4.76
C GLU A 199 2.87 -6.67 -3.49
N ALA A 200 1.72 -7.35 -3.35
CA ALA A 200 0.95 -7.37 -2.12
C ALA A 200 1.14 -8.69 -1.38
N VAL A 201 0.97 -8.63 -0.08
CA VAL A 201 1.11 -9.80 0.82
C VAL A 201 -0.21 -10.06 1.52
N LEU A 202 -0.73 -11.27 1.33
CA LEU A 202 -1.87 -11.81 2.06
C LEU A 202 -1.34 -12.74 3.16
N MET A 203 -1.30 -12.22 4.38
CA MET A 203 -0.80 -12.98 5.55
C MET A 203 -1.77 -14.08 5.98
N PRO A 204 -1.31 -15.14 6.67
CA PRO A 204 -2.16 -16.24 7.11
C PRO A 204 -3.36 -15.83 7.95
N SER A 205 -3.23 -14.77 8.78
CA SER A 205 -4.33 -14.20 9.57
C SER A 205 -5.42 -13.56 8.72
N GLU A 206 -5.09 -13.15 7.51
CA GLU A 206 -5.96 -12.45 6.57
C GLU A 206 -6.51 -13.36 5.48
N GLN A 207 -6.13 -14.65 5.50
CA GLN A 207 -6.63 -15.66 4.59
C GLN A 207 -7.94 -16.26 5.11
N ILE A 208 -8.86 -16.56 4.20
CA ILE A 208 -10.12 -17.24 4.55
C ILE A 208 -9.81 -18.70 4.90
N PRO A 209 -10.26 -19.18 6.07
CA PRO A 209 -10.10 -20.59 6.45
C PRO A 209 -10.72 -21.52 5.42
N GLY A 210 -9.92 -22.48 4.91
CA GLY A 210 -10.40 -23.46 3.92
C GLY A 210 -10.40 -22.98 2.47
N GLU A 211 -10.02 -21.73 2.21
CA GLU A 211 -9.80 -21.23 0.85
C GLU A 211 -8.46 -21.75 0.33
N GLU A 212 -8.49 -22.35 -0.87
CA GLU A 212 -7.27 -22.80 -1.54
C GLU A 212 -6.70 -21.67 -2.41
N TYR A 213 -5.41 -21.40 -2.24
CA TYR A 213 -4.68 -20.43 -3.06
C TYR A 213 -3.73 -21.16 -3.98
N ARG A 214 -3.82 -20.93 -5.29
CA ARG A 214 -2.99 -21.59 -6.29
C ARG A 214 -2.21 -20.57 -7.10
N GLN A 215 -0.94 -20.85 -7.34
CA GLN A 215 -0.10 -20.02 -8.19
C GLN A 215 -0.71 -19.90 -9.60
N GLY A 216 -0.74 -18.68 -10.15
CA GLY A 216 -1.31 -18.36 -11.45
C GLY A 216 -2.81 -18.04 -11.42
N GLU A 217 -3.49 -18.16 -10.29
CA GLU A 217 -4.87 -17.72 -10.14
C GLU A 217 -4.95 -16.22 -9.83
N ARG A 218 -6.02 -15.58 -10.33
CA ARG A 218 -6.29 -14.17 -10.05
C ARG A 218 -7.18 -14.07 -8.82
N LEU A 219 -6.78 -13.23 -7.89
CA LEU A 219 -7.45 -13.05 -6.61
C LEU A 219 -7.78 -11.58 -6.37
N LYS A 220 -9.00 -11.29 -5.93
CA LYS A 220 -9.37 -9.98 -5.40
C LYS A 220 -9.13 -9.93 -3.90
N ALA A 221 -8.54 -8.87 -3.43
CA ALA A 221 -8.26 -8.65 -2.01
C ALA A 221 -8.43 -7.18 -1.62
N TYR A 222 -8.74 -6.95 -0.35
CA TYR A 222 -8.92 -5.62 0.22
C TYR A 222 -7.59 -5.08 0.74
N ILE A 223 -7.21 -3.86 0.37
CA ILE A 223 -5.99 -3.23 0.88
C ILE A 223 -6.25 -2.79 2.33
N LEU A 224 -5.53 -3.43 3.26
CA LEU A 224 -5.58 -3.07 4.68
C LEU A 224 -4.73 -1.85 4.97
N GLU A 225 -3.48 -1.88 4.51
CA GLU A 225 -2.47 -0.91 4.86
C GLU A 225 -1.31 -0.97 3.87
N VAL A 226 -0.70 0.17 3.61
CA VAL A 226 0.53 0.28 2.81
C VAL A 226 1.65 0.81 3.69
N ARG A 227 2.68 0.01 3.92
CA ARG A 227 3.82 0.35 4.80
C ARG A 227 5.06 0.68 4.01
N ARG A 228 5.81 1.67 4.46
CA ARG A 228 7.17 1.92 3.96
C ARG A 228 8.16 1.00 4.67
N THR A 229 8.92 0.23 3.91
CA THR A 229 10.01 -0.59 4.44
C THR A 229 11.32 -0.24 3.78
N SER A 230 12.45 -0.67 4.35
CA SER A 230 13.78 -0.48 3.76
C SER A 230 13.94 -1.12 2.37
N LYS A 231 13.14 -2.16 2.09
CA LYS A 231 13.13 -2.87 0.79
C LYS A 231 12.17 -2.27 -0.23
N GLY A 232 11.25 -1.39 0.20
CA GLY A 232 10.22 -0.76 -0.62
C GLY A 232 8.85 -0.76 0.06
N PRO A 233 7.79 -0.29 -0.62
CA PRO A 233 6.44 -0.33 -0.10
C PRO A 233 5.98 -1.78 0.05
N GLN A 234 5.34 -2.07 1.18
CA GLN A 234 4.70 -3.35 1.46
C GLN A 234 3.19 -3.13 1.51
N ILE A 235 2.46 -3.74 0.60
CA ILE A 235 1.01 -3.65 0.51
C ILE A 235 0.43 -4.86 1.23
N LEU A 236 -0.24 -4.63 2.34
CA LEU A 236 -0.92 -5.67 3.10
C LEU A 236 -2.37 -5.76 2.65
N VAL A 237 -2.80 -6.96 2.31
CA VAL A 237 -4.15 -7.22 1.83
C VAL A 237 -4.87 -8.27 2.67
N SER A 238 -6.20 -8.24 2.64
CA SER A 238 -7.06 -9.13 3.40
C SER A 238 -8.16 -9.72 2.55
N ARG A 239 -8.49 -10.98 2.84
CA ARG A 239 -9.68 -11.68 2.36
C ARG A 239 -10.74 -11.80 3.46
N THR A 240 -10.35 -11.62 4.72
CA THR A 240 -11.25 -11.75 5.88
C THR A 240 -11.92 -10.44 6.29
N HIS A 241 -11.34 -9.30 5.93
CA HIS A 241 -11.85 -7.99 6.33
C HIS A 241 -13.26 -7.72 5.78
N PRO A 242 -14.20 -7.18 6.60
CA PRO A 242 -15.56 -6.86 6.15
C PRO A 242 -15.61 -5.88 4.98
N GLY A 243 -14.65 -5.00 4.88
CA GLY A 243 -14.49 -4.05 3.78
C GLY A 243 -14.41 -4.71 2.40
N LEU A 244 -13.87 -5.94 2.29
CA LEU A 244 -13.86 -6.68 1.04
C LEU A 244 -15.30 -6.91 0.53
N LEU A 245 -16.18 -7.42 1.39
CA LEU A 245 -17.58 -7.65 1.02
C LEU A 245 -18.29 -6.35 0.66
N LYS A 246 -18.06 -5.28 1.44
CA LYS A 246 -18.62 -3.96 1.15
C LYS A 246 -18.20 -3.47 -0.25
N ARG A 247 -16.91 -3.53 -0.58
CA ARG A 247 -16.41 -3.09 -1.90
C ARG A 247 -16.90 -3.99 -3.05
N LEU A 248 -17.01 -5.30 -2.83
CA LEU A 248 -17.59 -6.21 -3.84
C LEU A 248 -19.06 -5.87 -4.12
N LEU A 249 -19.83 -5.52 -3.08
CA LEU A 249 -21.20 -5.05 -3.25
C LEU A 249 -21.27 -3.74 -4.04
N GLU A 250 -20.43 -2.76 -3.74
CA GLU A 250 -20.35 -1.50 -4.48
C GLU A 250 -19.99 -1.71 -5.96
N LEU A 251 -19.16 -2.73 -6.29
CA LEU A 251 -18.82 -3.06 -7.68
C LEU A 251 -19.97 -3.74 -8.44
N GLU A 252 -20.75 -4.62 -7.78
CA GLU A 252 -21.80 -5.42 -8.42
C GLU A 252 -23.17 -4.75 -8.41
N VAL A 253 -23.40 -3.79 -7.50
CA VAL A 253 -24.68 -3.15 -7.27
C VAL A 253 -24.59 -1.65 -7.55
N PRO A 254 -24.98 -1.19 -8.74
CA PRO A 254 -24.91 0.23 -9.12
C PRO A 254 -25.65 1.15 -8.14
N GLU A 255 -26.78 0.69 -7.60
CA GLU A 255 -27.64 1.45 -6.67
C GLU A 255 -26.95 1.70 -5.31
N LEU A 256 -25.94 0.90 -4.93
CA LEU A 256 -25.06 1.19 -3.79
C LEU A 256 -24.02 2.24 -4.13
N ASN A 257 -23.58 2.28 -5.37
CA ASN A 257 -22.55 3.20 -5.82
C ASN A 257 -23.10 4.62 -6.04
N ASP A 258 -24.34 4.75 -6.51
CA ASP A 258 -25.00 6.04 -6.72
C ASP A 258 -25.72 6.58 -5.45
N GLY A 259 -25.75 5.77 -4.38
CA GLY A 259 -26.35 6.15 -3.09
C GLY A 259 -27.85 6.00 -3.00
N THR A 260 -28.55 5.46 -4.02
CA THR A 260 -29.98 5.15 -3.97
C THR A 260 -30.27 4.06 -2.93
N VAL A 261 -29.39 3.09 -2.83
CA VAL A 261 -29.38 2.07 -1.78
C VAL A 261 -28.16 2.30 -0.88
N GLU A 262 -28.36 2.18 0.42
CA GLU A 262 -27.32 2.33 1.42
C GLU A 262 -27.08 1.02 2.17
N LEU A 263 -25.81 0.67 2.34
CA LEU A 263 -25.39 -0.41 3.24
C LEU A 263 -25.31 0.13 4.68
N ARG A 264 -26.31 -0.16 5.49
CA ARG A 264 -26.45 0.36 6.87
C ARG A 264 -25.65 -0.45 7.88
N ALA A 265 -25.56 -1.76 7.72
CA ALA A 265 -24.80 -2.64 8.59
C ALA A 265 -24.30 -3.87 7.85
N LEU A 266 -23.22 -4.44 8.36
CA LEU A 266 -22.59 -5.65 7.82
C LEU A 266 -22.03 -6.49 8.97
N ALA A 267 -22.36 -7.79 8.98
CA ALA A 267 -21.78 -8.77 9.88
C ALA A 267 -21.23 -9.93 9.06
N ARG A 268 -19.94 -10.25 9.22
CA ARG A 268 -19.27 -11.24 8.39
C ARG A 268 -18.56 -12.30 9.24
N GLU A 269 -18.74 -13.54 8.86
CA GLU A 269 -17.91 -14.67 9.22
C GLU A 269 -17.25 -15.19 7.93
N ALA A 270 -16.05 -14.72 7.67
CA ALA A 270 -15.35 -14.92 6.41
C ALA A 270 -15.24 -16.42 6.04
N GLY A 271 -15.57 -16.74 4.79
CA GLY A 271 -15.59 -18.10 4.27
C GLY A 271 -16.79 -18.95 4.68
N ALA A 272 -17.67 -18.45 5.57
CA ALA A 272 -18.83 -19.18 6.04
C ALA A 272 -20.14 -18.47 5.65
N ARG A 273 -20.47 -17.38 6.30
CA ARG A 273 -21.70 -16.64 6.08
C ARG A 273 -21.59 -15.18 6.47
N SER A 274 -22.30 -14.33 5.74
CA SER A 274 -22.40 -12.90 6.01
C SER A 274 -23.86 -12.45 5.99
N LYS A 275 -24.15 -11.39 6.75
CA LYS A 275 -25.42 -10.67 6.69
C LYS A 275 -25.16 -9.21 6.40
N ILE A 276 -25.95 -8.65 5.50
CA ILE A 276 -25.92 -7.23 5.16
C ILE A 276 -27.30 -6.62 5.36
N ALA A 277 -27.35 -5.44 5.96
CA ALA A 277 -28.56 -4.66 6.12
C ALA A 277 -28.56 -3.47 5.18
N VAL A 278 -29.54 -3.40 4.32
CA VAL A 278 -29.67 -2.40 3.26
C VAL A 278 -30.93 -1.57 3.41
N TYR A 279 -30.84 -0.31 3.02
CA TYR A 279 -31.92 0.67 3.08
C TYR A 279 -31.98 1.42 1.75
N SER A 280 -33.18 1.77 1.29
CA SER A 280 -33.34 2.64 0.12
C SER A 280 -33.78 4.02 0.55
N THR A 281 -33.17 5.03 -0.05
CA THR A 281 -33.59 6.43 0.07
C THR A 281 -34.77 6.75 -0.83
N ASP A 282 -35.02 5.95 -1.88
CA ASP A 282 -36.15 6.03 -2.79
C ASP A 282 -37.19 4.92 -2.45
N GLU A 283 -38.42 5.32 -2.15
CA GLU A 283 -39.51 4.39 -1.80
C GLU A 283 -39.87 3.44 -2.96
N ASN A 284 -39.56 3.80 -4.21
CA ASN A 284 -39.83 2.99 -5.39
C ASN A 284 -38.78 1.90 -5.63
N VAL A 285 -37.68 1.96 -4.92
CA VAL A 285 -36.55 1.00 -5.08
C VAL A 285 -36.52 0.02 -3.93
N ASP A 286 -36.70 -1.26 -4.23
CA ASP A 286 -36.54 -2.33 -3.24
C ASP A 286 -35.02 -2.57 -3.01
N PRO A 287 -34.50 -2.21 -1.82
CA PRO A 287 -33.05 -2.31 -1.56
C PRO A 287 -32.55 -3.76 -1.55
N VAL A 288 -33.38 -4.70 -1.12
CA VAL A 288 -33.05 -6.14 -1.11
C VAL A 288 -32.98 -6.67 -2.54
N GLY A 289 -34.00 -6.37 -3.33
CA GLY A 289 -34.07 -6.78 -4.75
C GLY A 289 -32.94 -6.21 -5.56
N ALA A 290 -32.53 -4.95 -5.34
CA ALA A 290 -31.41 -4.31 -6.00
C ALA A 290 -30.08 -5.04 -5.73
N CYS A 291 -29.81 -5.40 -4.47
CA CYS A 291 -28.58 -6.11 -4.10
C CYS A 291 -28.58 -7.58 -4.58
N VAL A 292 -29.72 -8.26 -4.53
CA VAL A 292 -29.84 -9.64 -5.00
C VAL A 292 -29.69 -9.72 -6.51
N GLY A 293 -30.29 -8.76 -7.23
CA GLY A 293 -30.30 -8.71 -8.68
C GLY A 293 -31.23 -9.72 -9.34
N PRO A 294 -31.38 -9.63 -10.69
CA PRO A 294 -32.26 -10.54 -11.43
C PRO A 294 -31.89 -12.01 -11.22
N LYS A 295 -32.82 -12.81 -10.73
CA LYS A 295 -32.61 -14.24 -10.40
C LYS A 295 -31.42 -14.51 -9.47
N GLY A 296 -31.03 -13.52 -8.65
CA GLY A 296 -29.92 -13.64 -7.73
C GLY A 296 -28.53 -13.49 -8.37
N SER A 297 -28.44 -12.98 -9.59
CA SER A 297 -27.17 -12.92 -10.34
C SER A 297 -26.08 -12.09 -9.67
N ARG A 298 -26.44 -10.92 -9.10
CA ARG A 298 -25.45 -10.02 -8.47
C ARG A 298 -24.88 -10.64 -7.20
N ILE A 299 -25.75 -11.11 -6.31
CA ILE A 299 -25.29 -11.72 -5.06
C ILE A 299 -24.52 -13.02 -5.33
N GLN A 300 -24.92 -13.80 -6.35
CA GLN A 300 -24.23 -15.03 -6.71
C GLN A 300 -22.83 -14.77 -7.26
N ALA A 301 -22.60 -13.66 -7.98
CA ALA A 301 -21.27 -13.26 -8.44
C ALA A 301 -20.35 -13.01 -7.24
N ILE A 302 -20.84 -12.32 -6.20
CA ILE A 302 -20.07 -12.07 -4.99
C ILE A 302 -19.82 -13.37 -4.20
N VAL A 303 -20.82 -14.23 -4.08
CA VAL A 303 -20.70 -15.55 -3.44
C VAL A 303 -19.61 -16.39 -4.14
N ASN A 304 -19.59 -16.37 -5.48
CA ASN A 304 -18.57 -17.08 -6.25
C ASN A 304 -17.16 -16.48 -6.03
N GLU A 305 -17.04 -15.15 -6.00
CA GLU A 305 -15.75 -14.47 -5.71
C GLU A 305 -15.22 -14.81 -4.31
N LEU A 306 -16.13 -15.04 -3.35
CA LEU A 306 -15.80 -15.41 -1.96
C LEU A 306 -15.85 -16.93 -1.71
N ASN A 307 -15.69 -17.74 -2.78
CA ASN A 307 -15.59 -19.20 -2.72
C ASN A 307 -16.77 -19.89 -1.98
N GLY A 308 -17.98 -19.37 -2.17
CA GLY A 308 -19.19 -19.97 -1.62
C GLY A 308 -19.62 -19.42 -0.25
N GLU A 309 -19.02 -18.33 0.22
CA GLU A 309 -19.50 -17.61 1.41
C GLU A 309 -20.95 -17.16 1.20
N LYS A 310 -21.85 -17.66 2.04
CA LYS A 310 -23.29 -17.33 1.91
C LYS A 310 -23.56 -15.92 2.39
N ILE A 311 -24.41 -15.19 1.65
CA ILE A 311 -24.72 -13.79 1.95
C ILE A 311 -26.23 -13.64 2.08
N ASP A 312 -26.69 -13.23 3.27
CA ASP A 312 -28.08 -12.88 3.54
C ASP A 312 -28.24 -11.36 3.42
N VAL A 313 -29.14 -10.93 2.54
CA VAL A 313 -29.49 -9.52 2.37
C VAL A 313 -30.79 -9.27 3.12
N VAL A 314 -30.76 -8.36 4.09
CA VAL A 314 -31.94 -8.02 4.91
C VAL A 314 -32.24 -6.54 4.80
N ARG A 315 -33.55 -6.19 4.92
CA ARG A 315 -33.97 -4.80 4.94
C ARG A 315 -33.68 -4.19 6.31
N TRP A 316 -32.92 -3.09 6.30
CA TRP A 316 -32.74 -2.28 7.49
C TRP A 316 -34.04 -1.54 7.86
N SER A 317 -34.29 -1.33 9.14
CA SER A 317 -35.39 -0.53 9.64
C SER A 317 -34.92 0.34 10.81
N PRO A 318 -35.42 1.58 10.93
CA PRO A 318 -35.19 2.42 12.11
C PRO A 318 -35.86 1.88 13.37
N ASP A 319 -36.93 1.06 13.19
CA ASP A 319 -37.61 0.33 14.27
C ASP A 319 -36.79 -0.90 14.67
N PRO A 320 -36.24 -0.92 15.91
CA PRO A 320 -35.42 -2.04 16.37
C PRO A 320 -36.10 -3.40 16.28
N SER A 321 -37.39 -3.47 16.61
CA SER A 321 -38.16 -4.73 16.57
C SER A 321 -38.17 -5.30 15.17
N LYS A 322 -38.47 -4.45 14.18
CA LYS A 322 -38.52 -4.84 12.76
C LYS A 322 -37.13 -5.20 12.26
N PHE A 323 -36.09 -4.42 12.67
CA PHE A 323 -34.72 -4.69 12.21
C PHE A 323 -34.21 -6.02 12.74
N VAL A 324 -34.44 -6.31 14.05
CA VAL A 324 -34.03 -7.59 14.64
C VAL A 324 -34.78 -8.76 13.99
N ALA A 325 -36.12 -8.61 13.75
CA ALA A 325 -36.89 -9.63 13.04
C ALA A 325 -36.34 -9.91 11.64
N ASN A 326 -36.04 -8.86 10.86
CA ASN A 326 -35.47 -8.98 9.52
C ASN A 326 -34.07 -9.64 9.56
N ALA A 327 -33.24 -9.31 10.56
CA ALA A 327 -31.89 -9.82 10.70
C ALA A 327 -31.84 -11.34 10.95
N LEU A 328 -32.91 -11.92 11.50
CA LEU A 328 -33.03 -13.37 11.72
C LEU A 328 -33.45 -14.16 10.48
N SER A 329 -33.75 -13.47 9.36
CA SER A 329 -33.98 -14.16 8.09
C SER A 329 -32.92 -15.27 7.86
N PRO A 330 -33.32 -16.46 7.33
CA PRO A 330 -34.62 -16.80 6.74
C PRO A 330 -35.68 -17.28 7.73
N ALA A 331 -35.41 -17.27 9.04
CA ALA A 331 -36.40 -17.66 10.03
C ALA A 331 -37.57 -16.64 10.09
N LYS A 332 -38.80 -17.16 10.26
CA LYS A 332 -39.99 -16.32 10.45
C LYS A 332 -40.11 -15.99 11.93
N VAL A 333 -40.26 -14.71 12.24
CA VAL A 333 -40.43 -14.19 13.59
C VAL A 333 -41.89 -13.86 13.81
N ILE A 334 -42.44 -14.22 14.99
CA ILE A 334 -43.79 -13.92 15.41
C ILE A 334 -43.83 -12.54 16.06
N ALA A 335 -42.99 -12.35 17.07
CA ALA A 335 -42.93 -11.11 17.83
C ALA A 335 -41.50 -10.81 18.30
N VAL A 336 -41.23 -9.54 18.55
CA VAL A 336 -39.95 -9.08 19.15
C VAL A 336 -40.28 -8.09 20.26
N GLU A 337 -39.86 -8.42 21.46
CA GLU A 337 -39.86 -7.54 22.62
C GLU A 337 -38.50 -6.89 22.77
N VAL A 338 -38.46 -5.56 22.89
CA VAL A 338 -37.18 -4.82 22.99
C VAL A 338 -37.08 -4.05 24.29
N TRP A 339 -35.92 -4.11 24.92
CA TRP A 339 -35.53 -3.28 26.04
C TRP A 339 -34.38 -2.37 25.59
N GLU A 340 -34.74 -1.13 25.26
CA GLU A 340 -33.83 -0.20 24.59
C GLU A 340 -32.63 0.20 25.48
N GLU A 341 -32.89 0.41 26.78
CA GLU A 341 -31.85 0.78 27.74
C GLU A 341 -30.73 -0.26 27.84
N GLU A 342 -31.10 -1.54 27.79
CA GLU A 342 -30.18 -2.67 27.94
C GLU A 342 -29.73 -3.23 26.59
N ARG A 343 -30.29 -2.76 25.50
CA ARG A 343 -30.11 -3.28 24.13
C ARG A 343 -30.33 -4.80 24.04
N ILE A 344 -31.42 -5.27 24.69
CA ILE A 344 -31.85 -6.68 24.64
C ILE A 344 -33.08 -6.78 23.78
N ALA A 345 -33.10 -7.77 22.90
CA ALA A 345 -34.29 -8.14 22.12
C ALA A 345 -34.63 -9.61 22.37
N ARG A 346 -35.82 -9.88 22.89
CA ARG A 346 -36.36 -11.21 22.96
C ARG A 346 -37.21 -11.46 21.73
N VAL A 347 -36.88 -12.54 21.03
CA VAL A 347 -37.51 -12.88 19.74
C VAL A 347 -38.29 -14.17 19.91
N ILE A 348 -39.56 -14.13 19.55
CA ILE A 348 -40.47 -15.26 19.60
C ILE A 348 -40.62 -15.83 18.21
N VAL A 349 -40.34 -17.12 18.06
CA VAL A 349 -40.46 -17.84 16.79
C VAL A 349 -41.34 -19.08 16.95
N PRO A 350 -41.97 -19.58 15.87
CA PRO A 350 -42.66 -20.86 15.90
C PRO A 350 -41.71 -21.98 16.32
N ASP A 351 -42.18 -23.01 17.04
CA ASP A 351 -41.32 -24.09 17.54
C ASP A 351 -40.48 -24.74 16.42
N TYR A 352 -41.07 -24.96 15.25
CA TYR A 352 -40.40 -25.55 14.09
C TYR A 352 -39.35 -24.62 13.45
N GLN A 353 -39.33 -23.35 13.80
CA GLN A 353 -38.35 -22.35 13.30
C GLN A 353 -37.21 -22.11 14.26
N LEU A 354 -37.28 -22.57 15.50
CA LEU A 354 -36.28 -22.28 16.54
C LEU A 354 -34.87 -22.65 16.10
N SER A 355 -34.68 -23.86 15.57
CA SER A 355 -33.38 -24.32 15.08
C SER A 355 -32.85 -23.48 13.90
N LEU A 356 -33.74 -23.00 13.03
CA LEU A 356 -33.40 -22.14 11.90
C LEU A 356 -33.00 -20.73 12.36
N ALA A 357 -33.77 -20.18 13.33
CA ALA A 357 -33.50 -18.86 13.90
C ALA A 357 -32.13 -18.82 14.62
N ILE A 358 -31.80 -19.86 15.37
CA ILE A 358 -30.51 -20.02 16.03
C ILE A 358 -29.39 -20.28 14.98
N GLY A 359 -29.68 -21.17 14.04
CA GLY A 359 -28.72 -21.63 13.04
C GLY A 359 -27.71 -22.66 13.58
N LYS A 360 -26.92 -23.25 12.66
CA LYS A 360 -25.86 -24.19 13.03
C LYS A 360 -24.86 -23.50 13.94
N GLU A 361 -24.59 -24.09 15.11
CA GLU A 361 -23.63 -23.53 16.11
C GLU A 361 -23.99 -22.08 16.53
N GLY A 362 -25.24 -21.67 16.43
CA GLY A 362 -25.67 -20.32 16.77
C GLY A 362 -25.29 -19.24 15.74
N GLN A 363 -24.87 -19.63 14.54
CA GLN A 363 -24.34 -18.71 13.52
C GLN A 363 -25.35 -17.63 13.10
N ASN A 364 -26.61 -18.02 12.86
CA ASN A 364 -27.63 -17.08 12.42
C ASN A 364 -27.92 -16.02 13.51
N ALA A 365 -28.11 -16.46 14.76
CA ALA A 365 -28.36 -15.60 15.91
C ALA A 365 -27.12 -14.67 16.17
N ARG A 366 -25.91 -15.23 16.12
CA ARG A 366 -24.68 -14.46 16.33
C ARG A 366 -24.45 -13.38 15.26
N LEU A 367 -24.69 -13.72 13.99
CA LEU A 367 -24.59 -12.74 12.89
C LEU A 367 -25.69 -11.67 13.00
N ALA A 368 -26.92 -12.05 13.35
CA ALA A 368 -28.03 -11.10 13.57
C ALA A 368 -27.70 -10.14 14.73
N ALA A 369 -27.16 -10.65 15.84
CA ALA A 369 -26.75 -9.83 16.97
C ALA A 369 -25.62 -8.85 16.59
N LYS A 370 -24.61 -9.30 15.85
CA LYS A 370 -23.54 -8.42 15.33
C LYS A 370 -24.05 -7.38 14.36
N LEU A 371 -24.99 -7.75 13.49
CA LEU A 371 -25.55 -6.87 12.46
C LEU A 371 -26.39 -5.75 13.08
N THR A 372 -27.20 -6.09 14.08
CA THR A 372 -28.14 -5.15 14.70
C THR A 372 -27.54 -4.38 15.89
N GLY A 373 -26.51 -4.92 16.51
CA GLY A 373 -25.93 -4.39 17.76
C GLY A 373 -26.79 -4.68 19.00
N TRP A 374 -27.75 -5.61 18.90
CA TRP A 374 -28.63 -6.05 19.99
C TRP A 374 -28.20 -7.40 20.54
N LYS A 375 -28.39 -7.62 21.83
CA LYS A 375 -28.36 -8.96 22.41
C LYS A 375 -29.68 -9.64 22.10
N ILE A 376 -29.64 -10.75 21.38
CA ILE A 376 -30.82 -11.43 20.87
C ILE A 376 -31.04 -12.70 21.69
N ASP A 377 -32.17 -12.78 22.41
CA ASP A 377 -32.67 -13.97 23.11
C ASP A 377 -33.80 -14.59 22.32
N ILE A 378 -33.59 -15.78 21.75
CA ILE A 378 -34.56 -16.44 20.88
C ILE A 378 -35.28 -17.51 21.67
N LYS A 379 -36.62 -17.44 21.69
CA LYS A 379 -37.49 -18.39 22.34
C LYS A 379 -38.52 -18.92 21.34
N SER A 380 -38.94 -20.18 21.52
CA SER A 380 -40.10 -20.68 20.80
C SER A 380 -41.41 -20.27 21.49
N GLU A 381 -42.53 -20.38 20.77
CA GLU A 381 -43.85 -20.12 21.33
C GLU A 381 -44.12 -20.94 22.60
N SER A 382 -43.79 -22.25 22.57
CA SER A 382 -43.96 -23.14 23.73
C SER A 382 -43.10 -22.69 24.92
N GLN A 383 -41.84 -22.30 24.69
CA GLN A 383 -40.97 -21.78 25.73
C GLN A 383 -41.48 -20.47 26.33
N MET A 384 -42.06 -19.59 25.49
CA MET A 384 -42.64 -18.33 25.98
C MET A 384 -43.88 -18.56 26.81
N ALA A 385 -44.74 -19.49 26.39
CA ALA A 385 -45.93 -19.86 27.18
C ALA A 385 -45.52 -20.35 28.59
N GLU A 386 -44.47 -21.16 28.71
CA GLU A 386 -43.93 -21.60 30.00
C GLU A 386 -43.38 -20.44 30.85
N ILE A 387 -42.70 -19.48 30.22
CA ILE A 387 -42.15 -18.29 30.91
C ILE A 387 -43.29 -17.42 31.42
N TYR A 388 -44.29 -17.12 30.58
CA TYR A 388 -45.44 -16.31 30.98
C TYR A 388 -46.30 -17.00 32.04
N ALA A 389 -46.50 -18.32 31.97
CA ALA A 389 -47.19 -19.07 33.01
C ALA A 389 -46.43 -19.00 34.36
N ARG A 390 -45.12 -18.98 34.36
CA ARG A 390 -44.30 -18.85 35.54
C ARG A 390 -44.26 -17.41 36.10
N GLU A 391 -44.23 -16.41 35.23
CA GLU A 391 -44.11 -15.00 35.64
C GLU A 391 -45.46 -14.39 36.05
N TYR A 392 -46.56 -14.76 35.36
CA TYR A 392 -47.85 -14.12 35.52
C TYR A 392 -48.98 -15.07 36.07
N GLY A 393 -48.61 -16.36 36.31
CA GLY A 393 -49.56 -17.35 36.84
C GLY A 393 -50.61 -17.83 35.82
N GLU A 394 -51.53 -18.70 36.30
CA GLU A 394 -52.58 -19.32 35.45
C GLU A 394 -53.56 -18.32 34.79
N ALA A 395 -53.61 -17.08 35.28
CA ALA A 395 -54.49 -16.03 34.76
C ALA A 395 -54.15 -15.63 33.31
N TYR A 396 -52.93 -15.85 32.87
CA TYR A 396 -52.50 -15.51 31.49
C TYR A 396 -52.98 -16.56 30.48
N LEU A 397 -53.04 -17.83 30.87
CA LEU A 397 -53.44 -18.94 29.97
C LEU A 397 -54.97 -19.01 29.73
N GLN A 398 -55.76 -18.24 30.48
CA GLN A 398 -57.22 -18.18 30.31
C GLN A 398 -57.70 -16.99 29.45
N ALA A 399 -56.77 -16.14 28.99
CA ALA A 399 -57.08 -14.93 28.21
C ALA A 399 -56.97 -15.12 26.69
N GLU A 400 -56.46 -16.24 26.22
CA GLU A 400 -56.51 -16.68 24.83
C GLU A 400 -57.79 -17.57 24.60
#